data_d248c90a32c6d2c52053ffaa63c9f374
#
_entry.id   d248c90a32c6d2c52053ffaa63c9f374
#
_cell.length_a   1.000
_cell.length_b   1.000
_cell.length_c   1.000
_cell.angle_alpha   90.00
_cell.angle_beta   90.00
_cell.angle_gamma   90.00
#
_symmetry.space_group_name_H-M   'P 1'
#
loop_
_entity.id
_entity.type
_entity.pdbx_description
1 polymer ?
#
loop_
_entity_poly.entity_id
_entity_poly.type
_entity_poly.pdbx_seq_one_letter_code
_entity_poly.pdbx_strand_id
1 'polypeptide(L)'
;LVHPQTVGPEKVEGEIEVHITSKGDNSCTLNVDITSPRGERVFSKRQKARLDGKPVSVAFSVDNPTLWSLRDPALYTVTASIGEDSITDRVAVRTGFRSIGASTAEGLTINGERTPVRGVTLYHDNALSGGTLTPEDYDADLRIIRTMGANALRSAVMPHAQYLYDRCDEQGMLVWIDAPLHRSSFLGDVSYFATPAFEQNGLDQLQEIVAQNINHPSVVMWGIFSRLWMRGDDVTPYIRRLNETARTMDPSRPTVACSDQNGDINFITDLIVWQQDVGWRRGSTDDVIVWRDQLQKNWSHLRSGVCYGGSGFLGHKSYTAQSEPRSNWMPEEKQTRFHEEYAKNLQNDSLFWGAWIDN
;
A
#
# COMPACT_ATOMS: atom_id res chain seq x y z
N LEU A 1 7.37 -16.90 4.09
CA LEU A 1 7.42 -15.74 3.20
C LEU A 1 7.82 -16.19 1.79
N VAL A 2 7.25 -15.58 0.76
CA VAL A 2 7.55 -15.89 -0.65
C VAL A 2 8.26 -14.68 -1.26
N HIS A 3 9.47 -14.89 -1.76
CA HIS A 3 10.32 -13.84 -2.32
C HIS A 3 10.64 -14.14 -3.81
N PRO A 4 9.76 -13.72 -4.76
CA PRO A 4 10.09 -13.80 -6.17
C PRO A 4 11.27 -12.87 -6.49
N GLN A 5 12.30 -13.40 -7.13
CA GLN A 5 13.52 -12.66 -7.53
C GLN A 5 13.49 -12.29 -9.01
N THR A 6 13.01 -13.23 -9.83
CA THR A 6 12.79 -13.01 -11.26
C THR A 6 11.32 -13.30 -11.56
N VAL A 7 10.65 -12.35 -12.19
CA VAL A 7 9.24 -12.50 -12.56
C VAL A 7 9.06 -12.11 -14.03
N GLY A 8 8.66 -13.09 -14.83
CA GLY A 8 8.36 -12.92 -16.23
C GLY A 8 7.30 -13.88 -16.72
N PRO A 9 6.76 -13.68 -17.95
CA PRO A 9 5.70 -14.53 -18.49
C PRO A 9 6.16 -15.96 -18.79
N GLU A 10 7.44 -16.18 -19.03
CA GLU A 10 7.99 -17.51 -19.30
C GLU A 10 8.38 -18.22 -18.01
N LYS A 11 8.80 -17.49 -16.99
CA LYS A 11 9.33 -18.07 -15.77
C LYS A 11 9.26 -17.12 -14.57
N VAL A 12 9.02 -17.71 -13.40
CA VAL A 12 9.22 -17.08 -12.08
C VAL A 12 10.20 -17.91 -11.29
N GLU A 13 11.22 -17.26 -10.75
CA GLU A 13 12.19 -17.87 -9.84
C GLU A 13 12.28 -17.06 -8.56
N GLY A 14 12.57 -17.73 -7.46
CA GLY A 14 12.72 -17.06 -6.17
C GLY A 14 12.97 -18.03 -5.02
N GLU A 15 12.74 -17.54 -3.82
CA GLU A 15 12.94 -18.30 -2.59
C GLU A 15 11.67 -18.26 -1.73
N ILE A 16 11.40 -19.37 -1.05
CA ILE A 16 10.39 -19.49 -0.01
C ILE A 16 11.13 -19.64 1.31
N GLU A 17 10.91 -18.69 2.20
CA GLU A 17 11.44 -18.67 3.54
C GLU A 17 10.42 -19.28 4.51
N VAL A 18 10.82 -20.37 5.20
CA VAL A 18 9.97 -21.11 6.14
C VAL A 18 10.54 -20.99 7.54
N HIS A 19 9.77 -20.39 8.45
CA HIS A 19 10.11 -20.29 9.86
C HIS A 19 9.52 -21.49 10.60
N ILE A 20 10.38 -22.31 11.23
CA ILE A 20 9.98 -23.51 11.96
C ILE A 20 10.46 -23.39 13.40
N THR A 21 9.53 -23.54 14.35
CA THR A 21 9.86 -23.58 15.78
C THR A 21 9.63 -25.00 16.30
N SER A 22 10.60 -25.56 16.99
CA SER A 22 10.51 -26.89 17.61
C SER A 22 10.89 -26.86 19.08
N LYS A 23 10.27 -27.73 19.88
CA LYS A 23 10.59 -27.94 21.29
C LYS A 23 11.35 -29.28 21.49
N GLY A 24 12.55 -29.41 20.93
CA GLY A 24 13.40 -30.54 21.23
C GLY A 24 14.02 -31.27 20.04
N ASP A 25 13.43 -31.19 18.85
CA ASP A 25 14.02 -31.78 17.66
C ASP A 25 15.03 -30.81 17.02
N ASN A 26 16.14 -31.36 16.53
CA ASN A 26 17.19 -30.58 15.85
C ASN A 26 17.05 -30.56 14.33
N SER A 27 16.15 -31.37 13.77
CA SER A 27 15.90 -31.45 12.33
C SER A 27 14.51 -32.02 12.05
N CYS A 28 13.96 -31.66 10.87
CA CYS A 28 12.73 -32.25 10.35
C CYS A 28 12.84 -32.46 8.83
N THR A 29 11.89 -33.17 8.26
CA THR A 29 11.70 -33.21 6.81
C THR A 29 10.68 -32.14 6.44
N LEU A 30 11.10 -31.15 5.65
CA LEU A 30 10.28 -30.09 5.11
C LEU A 30 9.88 -30.42 3.67
N ASN A 31 8.56 -30.33 3.38
CA ASN A 31 8.02 -30.38 2.04
C ASN A 31 7.41 -29.02 1.71
N VAL A 32 7.71 -28.49 0.52
CA VAL A 32 7.15 -27.25 0.00
C VAL A 32 6.55 -27.53 -1.36
N ASP A 33 5.26 -27.23 -1.50
CA ASP A 33 4.51 -27.35 -2.75
C ASP A 33 3.98 -25.99 -3.18
N ILE A 34 3.95 -25.71 -4.50
CA ILE A 34 3.22 -24.58 -5.08
C ILE A 34 2.13 -25.16 -5.97
N THR A 35 0.90 -24.70 -5.71
CA THR A 35 -0.29 -25.05 -6.50
C THR A 35 -0.75 -23.83 -7.30
N SER A 36 -0.98 -24.02 -8.58
CA SER A 36 -1.43 -22.96 -9.50
C SER A 36 -2.87 -22.53 -9.22
N PRO A 37 -3.34 -21.40 -9.81
CA PRO A 37 -4.73 -20.98 -9.73
C PRO A 37 -5.75 -22.02 -10.23
N ARG A 38 -5.30 -22.98 -11.07
CA ARG A 38 -6.12 -24.08 -11.59
C ARG A 38 -6.10 -25.34 -10.72
N GLY A 39 -5.40 -25.29 -9.57
CA GLY A 39 -5.28 -26.44 -8.66
C GLY A 39 -4.18 -27.45 -9.05
N GLU A 40 -3.34 -27.15 -10.03
CA GLU A 40 -2.25 -28.02 -10.45
C GLU A 40 -1.01 -27.76 -9.60
N ARG A 41 -0.33 -28.82 -9.18
CA ARG A 41 0.96 -28.69 -8.47
C ARG A 41 2.07 -28.39 -9.47
N VAL A 42 2.56 -27.15 -9.47
CA VAL A 42 3.57 -26.64 -10.41
C VAL A 42 4.98 -26.66 -9.86
N PHE A 43 5.13 -26.85 -8.55
CA PHE A 43 6.41 -27.02 -7.89
C PHE A 43 6.26 -27.92 -6.66
N SER A 44 7.29 -28.75 -6.41
CA SER A 44 7.37 -29.57 -5.21
C SER A 44 8.84 -29.80 -4.85
N LYS A 45 9.19 -29.60 -3.59
CA LYS A 45 10.53 -29.87 -3.08
C LYS A 45 10.47 -30.44 -1.68
N ARG A 46 11.19 -31.54 -1.47
CA ARG A 46 11.39 -32.18 -0.17
C ARG A 46 12.85 -32.07 0.23
N GLN A 47 13.12 -31.60 1.44
CA GLN A 47 14.49 -31.49 1.97
C GLN A 47 14.50 -31.68 3.48
N LYS A 48 15.67 -32.05 4.02
CA LYS A 48 15.92 -32.00 5.46
C LYS A 48 16.20 -30.55 5.88
N ALA A 49 15.55 -30.11 6.93
CA ALA A 49 15.69 -28.80 7.52
C ALA A 49 16.31 -28.91 8.92
N ARG A 50 17.29 -28.06 9.23
CA ARG A 50 17.81 -27.88 10.59
C ARG A 50 16.92 -26.92 11.37
N LEU A 51 16.70 -27.20 12.62
CA LEU A 51 15.87 -26.40 13.53
C LEU A 51 16.78 -25.65 14.52
N ASP A 52 17.62 -24.78 13.99
CA ASP A 52 18.60 -23.97 14.74
C ASP A 52 18.11 -22.54 15.01
N GLY A 53 16.81 -22.30 14.84
CA GLY A 53 16.17 -20.98 15.02
C GLY A 53 16.29 -20.06 13.81
N LYS A 54 16.95 -20.50 12.72
CA LYS A 54 17.03 -19.74 11.48
C LYS A 54 15.95 -20.17 10.51
N PRO A 55 15.49 -19.25 9.64
CA PRO A 55 14.59 -19.61 8.55
C PRO A 55 15.22 -20.61 7.60
N VAL A 56 14.40 -21.50 7.05
CA VAL A 56 14.80 -22.45 6.02
C VAL A 56 14.45 -21.90 4.66
N SER A 57 15.45 -21.67 3.81
CA SER A 57 15.23 -21.20 2.44
C SER A 57 15.04 -22.38 1.48
N VAL A 58 14.05 -22.26 0.59
CA VAL A 58 13.72 -23.21 -0.47
C VAL A 58 13.64 -22.47 -1.79
N ALA A 59 14.65 -22.62 -2.64
CA ALA A 59 14.61 -22.07 -4.00
C ALA A 59 13.54 -22.78 -4.83
N PHE A 60 12.73 -22.01 -5.56
CA PHE A 60 11.67 -22.48 -6.43
C PHE A 60 11.76 -21.89 -7.84
N SER A 61 11.12 -22.58 -8.77
CA SER A 61 10.93 -22.14 -10.15
C SER A 61 9.58 -22.61 -10.64
N VAL A 62 8.85 -21.73 -11.32
CA VAL A 62 7.57 -22.02 -11.98
C VAL A 62 7.67 -21.56 -13.43
N ASP A 63 7.51 -22.50 -14.36
CA ASP A 63 7.53 -22.23 -15.80
C ASP A 63 6.15 -21.81 -16.30
N ASN A 64 6.10 -20.87 -17.25
CA ASN A 64 4.88 -20.32 -17.87
C ASN A 64 3.80 -19.92 -16.85
N PRO A 65 4.13 -19.11 -15.83
CA PRO A 65 3.18 -18.73 -14.79
C PRO A 65 2.08 -17.82 -15.35
N THR A 66 0.87 -17.95 -14.78
CA THR A 66 -0.14 -16.89 -14.92
C THR A 66 0.22 -15.78 -13.93
N LEU A 67 0.61 -14.61 -14.43
CA LEU A 67 0.97 -13.48 -13.59
C LEU A 67 -0.28 -12.83 -13.00
N TRP A 68 -0.19 -12.43 -11.74
CA TRP A 68 -1.24 -11.64 -11.10
C TRP A 68 -1.29 -10.23 -11.71
N SER A 69 -2.49 -9.77 -12.01
CA SER A 69 -2.76 -8.43 -12.52
C SER A 69 -4.13 -7.92 -12.06
N LEU A 70 -4.41 -6.65 -12.33
CA LEU A 70 -5.72 -6.07 -12.02
C LEU A 70 -6.87 -6.71 -12.79
N ARG A 71 -6.58 -7.29 -13.98
CA ARG A 71 -7.57 -7.95 -14.87
C ARG A 71 -7.67 -9.44 -14.64
N ASP A 72 -6.55 -10.05 -14.29
CA ASP A 72 -6.44 -11.48 -13.98
C ASP A 72 -5.70 -11.65 -12.65
N PRO A 73 -6.43 -11.64 -11.51
CA PRO A 73 -5.85 -11.74 -10.18
C PRO A 73 -5.49 -13.20 -9.84
N ALA A 74 -4.57 -13.80 -10.59
CA ALA A 74 -4.16 -15.18 -10.46
C ALA A 74 -3.41 -15.42 -9.13
N LEU A 75 -3.97 -16.28 -8.28
CA LEU A 75 -3.42 -16.60 -6.95
C LEU A 75 -2.94 -18.04 -6.89
N TYR A 76 -1.70 -18.22 -6.46
CA TYR A 76 -1.05 -19.48 -6.16
C TYR A 76 -1.18 -19.78 -4.67
N THR A 77 -1.20 -21.07 -4.33
CA THR A 77 -1.12 -21.53 -2.94
C THR A 77 0.25 -22.15 -2.71
N VAL A 78 1.02 -21.57 -1.79
CA VAL A 78 2.28 -22.13 -1.31
C VAL A 78 2.00 -22.86 0.00
N THR A 79 2.31 -24.15 0.03
CA THR A 79 2.11 -25.01 1.21
C THR A 79 3.46 -25.50 1.70
N ALA A 80 3.76 -25.23 2.97
CA ALA A 80 4.88 -25.86 3.68
C ALA A 80 4.34 -26.86 4.69
N SER A 81 4.89 -28.06 4.71
CA SER A 81 4.52 -29.08 5.66
C SER A 81 5.76 -29.81 6.20
N ILE A 82 5.70 -30.24 7.44
CA ILE A 82 6.75 -31.02 8.10
C ILE A 82 6.24 -32.39 8.51
N GLY A 83 7.13 -33.37 8.48
CA GLY A 83 6.86 -34.77 8.83
C GLY A 83 7.57 -35.76 7.90
N GLU A 84 7.84 -36.99 8.38
CA GLU A 84 8.49 -38.04 7.58
C GLU A 84 7.48 -38.96 6.89
N ASP A 85 6.71 -39.71 7.66
CA ASP A 85 5.70 -40.67 7.18
C ASP A 85 4.28 -40.10 7.25
N SER A 86 4.07 -39.12 8.09
CA SER A 86 2.81 -38.37 8.22
C SER A 86 3.08 -36.90 8.41
N ILE A 87 2.13 -36.04 7.99
CA ILE A 87 2.22 -34.59 8.20
C ILE A 87 2.00 -34.31 9.68
N THR A 88 3.01 -33.69 10.30
CA THR A 88 2.97 -33.28 11.71
C THR A 88 2.41 -31.86 11.86
N ASP A 89 2.80 -30.97 10.93
CA ASP A 89 2.28 -29.59 10.87
C ASP A 89 2.26 -29.10 9.42
N ARG A 90 1.39 -28.13 9.14
CA ARG A 90 1.20 -27.58 7.81
C ARG A 90 0.73 -26.14 7.86
N VAL A 91 1.34 -25.31 7.02
CA VAL A 91 0.90 -23.94 6.75
C VAL A 91 0.68 -23.76 5.26
N ALA A 92 -0.33 -23.00 4.88
CA ALA A 92 -0.58 -22.61 3.51
C ALA A 92 -0.78 -21.09 3.45
N VAL A 93 -0.15 -20.46 2.45
CA VAL A 93 -0.30 -19.03 2.16
C VAL A 93 -0.66 -18.83 0.70
N ARG A 94 -1.48 -17.84 0.41
CA ARG A 94 -1.76 -17.42 -0.97
C ARG A 94 -0.78 -16.34 -1.38
N THR A 95 -0.39 -16.33 -2.64
CA THR A 95 0.42 -15.27 -3.24
C THR A 95 0.13 -15.17 -4.73
N GLY A 96 0.58 -14.10 -5.36
CA GLY A 96 0.52 -13.92 -6.81
C GLY A 96 1.87 -13.43 -7.34
N PHE A 97 2.29 -13.95 -8.46
CA PHE A 97 3.54 -13.54 -9.09
C PHE A 97 3.30 -12.33 -9.99
N ARG A 98 4.01 -11.24 -9.73
CA ARG A 98 3.95 -10.02 -10.51
C ARG A 98 5.26 -9.26 -10.36
N SER A 99 5.63 -8.48 -11.36
CA SER A 99 6.70 -7.48 -11.24
C SER A 99 6.10 -6.09 -11.01
N ILE A 100 6.78 -5.29 -10.19
CA ILE A 100 6.43 -3.89 -9.94
C ILE A 100 7.62 -3.06 -10.38
N GLY A 101 7.37 -2.09 -11.24
CA GLY A 101 8.32 -1.05 -11.58
C GLY A 101 7.82 0.29 -11.05
N ALA A 102 8.74 1.11 -10.56
CA ALA A 102 8.43 2.44 -10.10
C ALA A 102 9.58 3.39 -10.47
N SER A 103 9.24 4.50 -11.07
CA SER A 103 10.18 5.57 -11.34
C SER A 103 9.49 6.92 -11.34
N THR A 104 10.26 7.95 -11.02
CA THR A 104 9.80 9.34 -11.11
C THR A 104 9.54 9.78 -12.55
N ALA A 105 10.01 9.04 -13.57
CA ALA A 105 9.79 9.34 -14.97
C ALA A 105 8.51 8.70 -15.51
N GLU A 106 8.18 7.49 -15.08
CA GLU A 106 7.06 6.70 -15.65
C GLU A 106 5.91 6.49 -14.67
N GLY A 107 6.18 6.60 -13.35
CA GLY A 107 5.24 6.24 -12.29
C GLY A 107 5.26 4.73 -12.01
N LEU A 108 4.10 4.15 -11.74
CA LEU A 108 3.93 2.74 -11.40
C LEU A 108 3.69 1.89 -12.65
N THR A 109 4.41 0.77 -12.73
CA THR A 109 4.15 -0.28 -13.73
C THR A 109 3.89 -1.62 -13.03
N ILE A 110 2.99 -2.41 -13.59
CA ILE A 110 2.71 -3.79 -13.15
C ILE A 110 2.97 -4.70 -14.36
N ASN A 111 3.83 -5.69 -14.20
CA ASN A 111 4.26 -6.62 -15.27
C ASN A 111 4.78 -5.88 -16.52
N GLY A 112 5.48 -4.77 -16.30
CA GLY A 112 6.02 -3.93 -17.39
C GLY A 112 5.00 -2.99 -18.04
N GLU A 113 3.72 -3.07 -17.68
CA GLU A 113 2.68 -2.18 -18.21
C GLU A 113 2.45 -0.99 -17.28
N ARG A 114 2.43 0.21 -17.86
CA ARG A 114 2.09 1.44 -17.14
C ARG A 114 0.68 1.34 -16.58
N THR A 115 0.55 1.55 -15.28
CA THR A 115 -0.70 1.38 -14.56
C THR A 115 -1.14 2.71 -13.93
N PRO A 116 -2.03 3.47 -14.59
CA PRO A 116 -2.60 4.67 -13.99
C PRO A 116 -3.41 4.32 -12.74
N VAL A 117 -3.07 4.95 -11.62
CA VAL A 117 -3.71 4.66 -10.34
C VAL A 117 -4.87 5.61 -10.09
N ARG A 118 -6.04 5.04 -9.83
CA ARG A 118 -7.24 5.73 -9.32
C ARG A 118 -7.56 5.14 -7.96
N GLY A 119 -7.10 5.81 -6.91
CA GLY A 119 -7.14 5.31 -5.55
C GLY A 119 -8.17 6.01 -4.67
N VAL A 120 -8.51 5.33 -3.60
CA VAL A 120 -9.28 5.87 -2.48
C VAL A 120 -8.48 5.64 -1.20
N THR A 121 -8.40 6.65 -0.36
CA THR A 121 -7.84 6.51 0.99
C THR A 121 -8.91 5.90 1.89
N LEU A 122 -8.59 4.79 2.51
CA LEU A 122 -9.48 4.08 3.43
C LEU A 122 -8.91 4.21 4.84
N TYR A 123 -9.71 4.75 5.76
CA TYR A 123 -9.44 4.78 7.18
C TYR A 123 -10.08 3.59 7.86
N HIS A 124 -9.50 3.14 8.98
CA HIS A 124 -10.00 1.99 9.74
C HIS A 124 -11.11 2.42 10.69
N ASP A 125 -12.21 2.91 10.12
CA ASP A 125 -13.38 3.33 10.89
C ASP A 125 -14.69 3.15 10.10
N ASN A 126 -15.77 3.04 10.85
CA ASN A 126 -17.13 2.96 10.33
C ASN A 126 -18.05 3.83 11.22
N ALA A 127 -19.00 4.53 10.62
CA ALA A 127 -19.89 5.45 11.31
C ALA A 127 -20.74 4.79 12.41
N LEU A 128 -21.00 3.49 12.31
CA LEU A 128 -21.85 2.74 13.25
C LEU A 128 -21.04 1.96 14.29
N SER A 129 -19.90 1.38 13.89
CA SER A 129 -19.10 0.46 14.70
C SER A 129 -17.75 1.03 15.16
N GLY A 130 -17.42 2.28 14.75
CA GLY A 130 -16.11 2.86 15.03
C GLY A 130 -15.00 2.03 14.38
N GLY A 131 -13.92 1.75 15.11
CA GLY A 131 -12.80 0.94 14.63
C GLY A 131 -13.03 -0.58 14.64
N THR A 132 -14.24 -1.07 14.90
CA THR A 132 -14.57 -2.51 14.89
C THR A 132 -15.22 -2.87 13.56
N LEU A 133 -14.39 -3.14 12.54
CA LEU A 133 -14.87 -3.49 11.21
C LEU A 133 -15.02 -5.00 11.05
N THR A 134 -16.12 -5.40 10.41
CA THR A 134 -16.41 -6.79 10.05
C THR A 134 -16.01 -7.08 8.60
N PRO A 135 -15.91 -8.36 8.18
CA PRO A 135 -15.76 -8.73 6.78
C PRO A 135 -16.80 -8.09 5.85
N GLU A 136 -18.05 -7.98 6.31
CA GLU A 136 -19.16 -7.40 5.56
C GLU A 136 -18.98 -5.88 5.35
N ASP A 137 -18.42 -5.17 6.32
CA ASP A 137 -18.09 -3.75 6.21
C ASP A 137 -17.03 -3.54 5.12
N TYR A 138 -15.94 -4.33 5.13
CA TYR A 138 -14.92 -4.28 4.09
C TYR A 138 -15.45 -4.62 2.70
N ASP A 139 -16.31 -5.64 2.59
CA ASP A 139 -16.93 -5.99 1.30
C ASP A 139 -17.88 -4.90 0.79
N ALA A 140 -18.55 -4.20 1.68
CA ALA A 140 -19.41 -3.06 1.34
C ALA A 140 -18.56 -1.87 0.79
N ASP A 141 -17.49 -1.53 1.49
CA ASP A 141 -16.56 -0.48 1.08
C ASP A 141 -15.91 -0.80 -0.27
N LEU A 142 -15.37 -2.00 -0.43
CA LEU A 142 -14.75 -2.44 -1.70
C LEU A 142 -15.74 -2.38 -2.87
N ARG A 143 -17.01 -2.72 -2.64
CA ARG A 143 -18.05 -2.62 -3.67
C ARG A 143 -18.27 -1.19 -4.11
N ILE A 144 -18.38 -0.25 -3.15
CA ILE A 144 -18.55 1.18 -3.42
C ILE A 144 -17.34 1.70 -4.20
N ILE A 145 -16.13 1.44 -3.72
CA ILE A 145 -14.87 1.89 -4.30
C ILE A 145 -14.72 1.40 -5.75
N ARG A 146 -15.04 0.13 -6.02
CA ARG A 146 -15.02 -0.41 -7.39
C ARG A 146 -16.09 0.21 -8.28
N THR A 147 -17.29 0.49 -7.74
CA THR A 147 -18.36 1.14 -8.49
C THR A 147 -17.98 2.56 -8.92
N MET A 148 -17.14 3.25 -8.14
CA MET A 148 -16.55 4.53 -8.51
C MET A 148 -15.51 4.44 -9.63
N GLY A 149 -15.10 3.23 -10.03
CA GLY A 149 -14.03 3.00 -11.02
C GLY A 149 -12.62 3.11 -10.45
N ALA A 150 -12.46 3.08 -9.13
CA ALA A 150 -11.15 3.01 -8.49
C ALA A 150 -10.52 1.63 -8.68
N ASN A 151 -9.19 1.60 -8.79
CA ASN A 151 -8.39 0.40 -8.93
C ASN A 151 -7.33 0.25 -7.83
N ALA A 152 -7.33 1.13 -6.86
CA ALA A 152 -6.37 1.14 -5.78
C ALA A 152 -6.97 1.62 -4.46
N LEU A 153 -6.39 1.13 -3.36
CA LEU A 153 -6.65 1.57 -1.99
C LEU A 153 -5.36 2.09 -1.35
N ARG A 154 -5.50 3.10 -0.51
CA ARG A 154 -4.51 3.47 0.47
C ARG A 154 -5.03 3.09 1.85
N SER A 155 -4.38 2.16 2.51
CA SER A 155 -4.64 1.78 3.91
C SER A 155 -3.99 2.84 4.82
N ALA A 156 -4.75 3.86 5.16
CA ALA A 156 -4.27 5.02 5.89
C ALA A 156 -4.71 4.96 7.36
N VAL A 157 -3.90 5.36 8.23
CA VAL A 157 -2.45 5.63 8.33
C VAL A 157 -1.80 4.51 9.15
N MET A 158 -2.34 3.33 8.97
CA MET A 158 -1.98 2.09 9.65
C MET A 158 -2.43 0.89 8.80
N PRO A 159 -1.88 -0.31 9.01
CA PRO A 159 -2.40 -1.51 8.38
C PRO A 159 -3.83 -1.82 8.85
N HIS A 160 -4.62 -2.39 7.94
CA HIS A 160 -5.97 -2.90 8.21
C HIS A 160 -5.94 -4.41 8.46
N ALA A 161 -7.13 -5.02 8.65
CA ALA A 161 -7.24 -6.47 8.82
C ALA A 161 -6.80 -7.21 7.55
N GLN A 162 -6.18 -8.38 7.71
CA GLN A 162 -5.72 -9.25 6.61
C GLN A 162 -6.83 -9.57 5.61
N TYR A 163 -8.08 -9.67 6.09
CA TYR A 163 -9.25 -9.87 5.24
C TYR A 163 -9.35 -8.85 4.09
N LEU A 164 -9.09 -7.56 4.37
CA LEU A 164 -9.12 -6.53 3.33
C LEU A 164 -8.10 -6.83 2.22
N TYR A 165 -6.89 -7.21 2.60
CA TYR A 165 -5.82 -7.49 1.64
C TYR A 165 -6.09 -8.77 0.85
N ASP A 166 -6.61 -9.81 1.50
CA ASP A 166 -7.09 -11.02 0.82
C ASP A 166 -8.14 -10.70 -0.25
N ARG A 167 -9.08 -9.82 0.07
CA ARG A 167 -10.11 -9.39 -0.89
C ARG A 167 -9.54 -8.55 -2.02
N CYS A 168 -8.55 -7.70 -1.74
CA CYS A 168 -7.84 -6.95 -2.77
C CYS A 168 -7.03 -7.86 -3.70
N ASP A 169 -6.38 -8.90 -3.16
CA ASP A 169 -5.70 -9.93 -3.94
C ASP A 169 -6.64 -10.62 -4.92
N GLU A 170 -7.82 -11.03 -4.44
CA GLU A 170 -8.85 -11.73 -5.23
C GLU A 170 -9.50 -10.85 -6.28
N GLN A 171 -9.59 -9.56 -6.03
CA GLN A 171 -10.31 -8.61 -6.88
C GLN A 171 -9.41 -7.79 -7.81
N GLY A 172 -8.09 -7.99 -7.76
CA GLY A 172 -7.15 -7.22 -8.57
C GLY A 172 -7.10 -5.74 -8.21
N MET A 173 -7.21 -5.42 -6.90
CA MET A 173 -7.09 -4.04 -6.38
C MET A 173 -5.66 -3.79 -5.91
N LEU A 174 -5.06 -2.68 -6.31
CA LEU A 174 -3.75 -2.28 -5.79
C LEU A 174 -3.88 -1.73 -4.37
N VAL A 175 -2.89 -1.99 -3.54
CA VAL A 175 -2.87 -1.51 -2.15
C VAL A 175 -1.56 -0.79 -1.84
N TRP A 176 -1.68 0.35 -1.21
CA TRP A 176 -0.63 1.08 -0.53
C TRP A 176 -0.87 0.99 0.98
N ILE A 177 0.05 0.41 1.75
CA ILE A 177 -0.03 0.34 3.21
C ILE A 177 0.88 1.40 3.83
N ASP A 178 0.33 2.27 4.65
CA ASP A 178 1.10 3.26 5.42
C ASP A 178 1.72 2.64 6.68
N ALA A 179 3.00 2.96 6.93
CA ALA A 179 3.54 2.90 8.27
C ALA A 179 2.92 4.02 9.14
N PRO A 180 2.72 3.81 10.46
CA PRO A 180 2.00 4.76 11.30
C PRO A 180 2.83 6.00 11.69
N LEU A 181 3.57 6.58 10.75
CA LEU A 181 4.26 7.86 10.90
C LEU A 181 3.43 8.98 10.25
N HIS A 182 2.58 9.58 11.05
CA HIS A 182 1.63 10.59 10.62
C HIS A 182 1.54 11.70 11.65
N ARG A 183 1.26 12.94 11.21
CA ARG A 183 0.98 14.03 12.15
C ARG A 183 -0.33 13.78 12.90
N SER A 184 -0.37 14.12 14.19
CA SER A 184 -1.63 14.18 14.92
C SER A 184 -2.50 15.32 14.38
N SER A 185 -3.75 15.00 14.02
CA SER A 185 -4.69 16.00 13.52
C SER A 185 -5.36 16.82 14.61
N PHE A 186 -5.31 16.36 15.86
CA PHE A 186 -6.06 16.96 16.97
C PHE A 186 -5.22 17.81 17.91
N LEU A 187 -3.92 17.57 17.96
CA LEU A 187 -3.00 18.27 18.84
C LEU A 187 -1.99 19.02 17.98
N GLY A 188 -2.31 20.28 17.67
CA GLY A 188 -1.47 21.13 16.82
C GLY A 188 -0.11 21.49 17.40
N ASP A 189 0.17 21.09 18.63
CA ASP A 189 1.42 21.25 19.35
C ASP A 189 2.27 19.98 19.40
N VAL A 190 1.71 18.81 18.98
CA VAL A 190 2.48 17.58 18.92
C VAL A 190 3.37 17.58 17.68
N SER A 191 4.67 17.59 17.94
CA SER A 191 5.73 17.54 16.94
C SER A 191 6.53 16.24 17.07
N TYR A 192 7.40 15.98 16.10
CA TYR A 192 8.36 14.91 16.22
C TYR A 192 9.45 15.27 17.23
N PHE A 193 9.69 14.36 18.17
CA PHE A 193 10.82 14.41 19.09
C PHE A 193 11.62 13.12 18.97
N ALA A 194 12.89 13.24 18.64
CA ALA A 194 13.81 12.14 18.45
C ALA A 194 14.08 11.42 19.77
N THR A 195 13.32 10.37 20.05
CA THR A 195 13.58 9.48 21.18
C THR A 195 13.90 8.07 20.68
N PRO A 196 14.99 7.43 21.18
CA PRO A 196 15.38 6.10 20.72
C PRO A 196 14.25 5.06 20.79
N ALA A 197 13.46 5.12 21.87
CA ALA A 197 12.34 4.18 22.06
C ALA A 197 11.22 4.36 21.00
N PHE A 198 10.86 5.61 20.67
CA PHE A 198 9.86 5.91 19.65
C PHE A 198 10.33 5.44 18.27
N GLU A 199 11.55 5.78 17.91
CA GLU A 199 12.11 5.44 16.62
C GLU A 199 12.28 3.93 16.45
N GLN A 200 12.76 3.22 17.50
CA GLN A 200 12.86 1.76 17.46
C GLN A 200 11.50 1.11 17.33
N ASN A 201 10.50 1.54 18.09
CA ASN A 201 9.14 1.03 17.99
C ASN A 201 8.56 1.21 16.57
N GLY A 202 8.81 2.34 15.92
CA GLY A 202 8.35 2.54 14.54
C GLY A 202 9.07 1.67 13.51
N LEU A 203 10.38 1.39 13.71
CA LEU A 203 11.10 0.43 12.90
C LEU A 203 10.56 -0.99 13.08
N ASP A 204 10.31 -1.40 14.33
CA ASP A 204 9.74 -2.72 14.64
C ASP A 204 8.35 -2.88 14.00
N GLN A 205 7.47 -1.88 14.12
CA GLN A 205 6.16 -1.87 13.48
C GLN A 205 6.26 -1.96 11.95
N LEU A 206 7.17 -1.21 11.31
CA LEU A 206 7.36 -1.29 9.87
C LEU A 206 7.81 -2.70 9.44
N GLN A 207 8.71 -3.32 10.20
CA GLN A 207 9.16 -4.69 9.94
C GLN A 207 8.01 -5.69 10.05
N GLU A 208 7.17 -5.57 11.06
CA GLU A 208 5.96 -6.39 11.23
C GLU A 208 4.98 -6.19 10.06
N ILE A 209 4.72 -4.94 9.65
CA ILE A 209 3.84 -4.62 8.52
C ILE A 209 4.34 -5.28 7.25
N VAL A 210 5.63 -5.16 6.93
CA VAL A 210 6.21 -5.77 5.73
C VAL A 210 6.13 -7.29 5.82
N ALA A 211 6.57 -7.90 6.93
CA ALA A 211 6.58 -9.36 7.10
C ALA A 211 5.18 -9.98 7.00
N GLN A 212 4.17 -9.33 7.56
CA GLN A 212 2.79 -9.81 7.54
C GLN A 212 2.16 -9.72 6.14
N ASN A 213 2.58 -8.73 5.33
CA ASN A 213 1.88 -8.40 4.09
C ASN A 213 2.69 -8.68 2.81
N ILE A 214 3.91 -9.20 2.93
CA ILE A 214 4.79 -9.45 1.77
C ILE A 214 4.22 -10.46 0.77
N ASN A 215 3.38 -11.41 1.23
CA ASN A 215 2.77 -12.41 0.37
C ASN A 215 1.56 -11.89 -0.44
N HIS A 216 1.01 -10.72 -0.10
CA HIS A 216 -0.12 -10.14 -0.81
C HIS A 216 0.34 -9.50 -2.14
N PRO A 217 -0.07 -10.03 -3.30
CA PRO A 217 0.30 -9.44 -4.59
C PRO A 217 -0.36 -8.08 -4.83
N SER A 218 -1.51 -7.81 -4.22
CA SER A 218 -2.19 -6.52 -4.28
C SER A 218 -1.40 -5.40 -3.62
N VAL A 219 -0.61 -5.70 -2.58
CA VAL A 219 0.25 -4.71 -1.92
C VAL A 219 1.40 -4.36 -2.86
N VAL A 220 1.43 -3.11 -3.34
CA VAL A 220 2.37 -2.65 -4.36
C VAL A 220 3.29 -1.52 -3.90
N MET A 221 3.03 -0.93 -2.74
CA MET A 221 3.83 0.17 -2.18
C MET A 221 3.84 0.14 -0.65
N TRP A 222 5.00 0.48 -0.07
CA TRP A 222 5.15 0.70 1.36
C TRP A 222 5.18 2.19 1.67
N GLY A 223 4.19 2.69 2.40
CA GLY A 223 4.11 4.08 2.84
C GLY A 223 5.04 4.34 4.03
N ILE A 224 5.93 5.30 3.90
CA ILE A 224 6.94 5.58 4.92
C ILE A 224 6.46 6.69 5.87
N PHE A 225 5.83 7.73 5.34
CA PHE A 225 5.23 8.78 6.15
C PHE A 225 4.06 9.46 5.46
N SER A 226 3.21 10.12 6.26
CA SER A 226 2.07 10.88 5.77
C SER A 226 1.94 12.22 6.49
N ARG A 227 1.95 13.34 5.74
CA ARG A 227 1.61 14.69 6.24
C ARG A 227 2.28 15.04 7.57
N LEU A 228 3.59 15.17 7.60
CA LEU A 228 4.33 15.46 8.83
C LEU A 228 4.30 16.95 9.19
N TRP A 229 4.31 17.24 10.46
CA TRP A 229 4.63 18.57 10.95
C TRP A 229 6.15 18.68 11.13
N MET A 230 6.76 19.58 10.37
CA MET A 230 8.21 19.84 10.43
C MET A 230 8.53 20.84 11.57
N ARG A 231 8.01 20.54 12.77
CA ARG A 231 8.30 21.25 14.01
C ARG A 231 8.93 20.26 15.00
N GLY A 232 9.77 20.76 15.91
CA GLY A 232 10.50 19.91 16.84
C GLY A 232 11.86 19.49 16.27
N ASP A 233 12.27 18.27 16.51
CA ASP A 233 13.53 17.72 16.03
C ASP A 233 13.47 17.38 14.51
N ASP A 234 14.63 17.26 13.89
CA ASP A 234 14.72 16.86 12.48
C ASP A 234 14.34 15.38 12.33
N VAL A 235 13.20 15.14 11.67
CA VAL A 235 12.67 13.79 11.40
C VAL A 235 13.38 13.09 10.23
N THR A 236 14.16 13.83 9.43
CA THR A 236 14.78 13.32 8.20
C THR A 236 15.65 12.08 8.41
N PRO A 237 16.53 12.00 9.42
CA PRO A 237 17.33 10.80 9.68
C PRO A 237 16.47 9.57 9.99
N TYR A 238 15.37 9.75 10.71
CA TYR A 238 14.46 8.66 11.04
C TYR A 238 13.71 8.14 9.80
N ILE A 239 13.21 9.05 8.96
CA ILE A 239 12.57 8.67 7.68
C ILE A 239 13.53 7.89 6.78
N ARG A 240 14.79 8.30 6.70
CA ARG A 240 15.81 7.58 5.93
C ARG A 240 15.99 6.15 6.44
N ARG A 241 16.05 5.94 7.77
CA ARG A 241 16.14 4.60 8.37
C ARG A 241 14.90 3.76 8.07
N LEU A 242 13.70 4.31 8.19
CA LEU A 242 12.46 3.61 7.83
C LEU A 242 12.47 3.20 6.35
N ASN A 243 12.84 4.13 5.46
CA ASN A 243 12.91 3.86 4.03
C ASN A 243 13.94 2.76 3.69
N GLU A 244 15.10 2.80 4.31
CA GLU A 244 16.15 1.78 4.14
C GLU A 244 15.72 0.41 4.67
N THR A 245 15.03 0.38 5.81
CA THR A 245 14.47 -0.85 6.39
C THR A 245 13.46 -1.48 5.45
N ALA A 246 12.49 -0.72 4.93
CA ALA A 246 11.49 -1.23 3.99
C ALA A 246 12.15 -1.81 2.73
N ARG A 247 13.10 -1.09 2.11
CA ARG A 247 13.82 -1.51 0.91
C ARG A 247 14.70 -2.73 1.13
N THR A 248 15.26 -2.88 2.32
CA THR A 248 16.08 -4.05 2.68
C THR A 248 15.21 -5.29 2.86
N MET A 249 14.07 -5.16 3.51
CA MET A 249 13.15 -6.27 3.75
C MET A 249 12.42 -6.71 2.47
N ASP A 250 12.05 -5.75 1.63
CA ASP A 250 11.33 -6.01 0.39
C ASP A 250 11.80 -5.10 -0.75
N PRO A 251 12.85 -5.50 -1.48
CA PRO A 251 13.33 -4.74 -2.63
C PRO A 251 12.41 -4.84 -3.85
N SER A 252 11.36 -5.66 -3.80
CA SER A 252 10.44 -5.86 -4.93
C SER A 252 9.33 -4.81 -5.01
N ARG A 253 9.15 -4.00 -3.96
CA ARG A 253 8.14 -2.94 -3.89
C ARG A 253 8.78 -1.57 -3.63
N PRO A 254 8.30 -0.53 -4.32
CA PRO A 254 8.73 0.84 -4.05
C PRO A 254 8.21 1.32 -2.70
N THR A 255 8.96 2.25 -2.14
CA THR A 255 8.52 3.07 -1.01
C THR A 255 7.82 4.33 -1.52
N VAL A 256 6.87 4.86 -0.75
CA VAL A 256 6.08 6.04 -1.10
C VAL A 256 5.85 6.92 0.12
N ALA A 257 5.69 8.21 -0.10
CA ALA A 257 5.25 9.16 0.93
C ALA A 257 4.10 10.02 0.42
N CYS A 258 3.20 10.40 1.34
CA CYS A 258 2.17 11.40 1.10
C CYS A 258 2.56 12.68 1.83
N SER A 259 2.91 13.73 1.10
CA SER A 259 3.52 14.93 1.69
C SER A 259 2.75 16.21 1.36
N ASP A 260 2.63 17.06 2.37
CA ASP A 260 2.19 18.45 2.26
C ASP A 260 3.35 19.44 2.55
N GLN A 261 4.58 18.93 2.60
CA GLN A 261 5.79 19.69 2.93
C GLN A 261 6.59 20.06 1.68
N ASN A 262 7.48 21.04 1.83
CA ASN A 262 8.50 21.38 0.85
C ASN A 262 9.86 20.80 1.27
N GLY A 263 10.80 20.73 0.32
CA GLY A 263 12.19 20.36 0.58
C GLY A 263 12.54 18.91 0.31
N ASP A 264 13.76 18.53 0.66
CA ASP A 264 14.41 17.28 0.27
C ASP A 264 13.81 16.03 0.89
N ILE A 265 13.00 16.17 1.93
CA ILE A 265 12.27 15.06 2.57
C ILE A 265 11.38 14.31 1.55
N ASN A 266 10.89 15.03 0.54
CA ASN A 266 10.00 14.49 -0.49
C ASN A 266 10.71 13.55 -1.48
N PHE A 267 12.05 13.48 -1.45
CA PHE A 267 12.86 12.67 -2.37
C PHE A 267 13.61 11.54 -1.67
N ILE A 268 13.19 11.19 -0.45
CA ILE A 268 13.76 10.05 0.29
C ILE A 268 13.16 8.74 -0.20
N THR A 269 11.85 8.73 -0.45
CA THR A 269 11.13 7.57 -0.97
C THR A 269 11.23 7.46 -2.50
N ASP A 270 10.98 6.27 -3.04
CA ASP A 270 11.02 6.01 -4.49
C ASP A 270 9.94 6.78 -5.25
N LEU A 271 8.78 6.96 -4.64
CA LEU A 271 7.63 7.68 -5.17
C LEU A 271 7.17 8.76 -4.20
N ILE A 272 6.63 9.84 -4.75
CA ILE A 272 5.99 10.92 -3.98
C ILE A 272 4.54 11.10 -4.41
N VAL A 273 3.66 11.29 -3.44
CA VAL A 273 2.27 11.68 -3.59
C VAL A 273 2.06 12.99 -2.83
N TRP A 274 1.60 14.02 -3.53
CA TRP A 274 1.35 15.32 -2.93
C TRP A 274 -0.03 15.36 -2.30
N GLN A 275 -0.10 15.73 -1.02
CA GLN A 275 -1.38 16.04 -0.39
C GLN A 275 -1.83 17.45 -0.79
N GLN A 276 -3.03 17.57 -1.34
CA GLN A 276 -3.57 18.84 -1.79
C GLN A 276 -4.98 19.08 -1.24
N ASP A 277 -5.18 20.26 -0.65
CA ASP A 277 -6.46 20.69 -0.05
C ASP A 277 -6.97 22.02 -0.60
N VAL A 278 -6.34 22.50 -1.66
CA VAL A 278 -6.74 23.76 -2.35
C VAL A 278 -8.14 23.62 -2.90
N GLY A 279 -8.96 24.66 -2.72
CA GLY A 279 -10.37 24.66 -3.11
C GLY A 279 -11.33 24.04 -2.10
N TRP A 280 -10.79 23.33 -1.07
CA TRP A 280 -11.60 22.84 0.05
C TRP A 280 -11.39 23.65 1.31
N ARG A 281 -10.14 23.75 1.79
CA ARG A 281 -9.77 24.48 3.01
C ARG A 281 -9.25 25.88 2.74
N ARG A 282 -8.74 26.15 1.55
CA ARG A 282 -8.14 27.41 1.13
C ARG A 282 -8.23 27.59 -0.37
N GLY A 283 -8.36 28.84 -0.81
CA GLY A 283 -8.42 29.16 -2.24
C GLY A 283 -9.64 28.62 -2.96
N SER A 284 -9.56 28.61 -4.27
CA SER A 284 -10.55 28.03 -5.17
C SER A 284 -10.05 26.73 -5.80
N THR A 285 -10.94 25.93 -6.36
CA THR A 285 -10.55 24.72 -7.09
C THR A 285 -9.67 25.02 -8.31
N ASP A 286 -9.79 26.21 -8.91
CA ASP A 286 -8.94 26.64 -10.03
C ASP A 286 -7.48 26.85 -9.60
N ASP A 287 -7.23 27.14 -8.34
CA ASP A 287 -5.86 27.30 -7.82
C ASP A 287 -5.06 26.00 -7.86
N VAL A 288 -5.71 24.84 -8.04
CA VAL A 288 -5.00 23.57 -8.26
C VAL A 288 -4.19 23.58 -9.56
N ILE A 289 -4.68 24.30 -10.58
CA ILE A 289 -3.96 24.47 -11.85
C ILE A 289 -2.69 25.29 -11.63
N VAL A 290 -2.79 26.37 -10.85
CA VAL A 290 -1.62 27.20 -10.50
C VAL A 290 -0.57 26.37 -9.74
N TRP A 291 -1.01 25.57 -8.77
CA TRP A 291 -0.12 24.66 -8.03
C TRP A 291 0.53 23.62 -8.95
N ARG A 292 -0.25 22.99 -9.84
CA ARG A 292 0.26 22.01 -10.82
C ARG A 292 1.31 22.63 -11.74
N ASP A 293 1.06 23.84 -12.25
CA ASP A 293 1.99 24.55 -13.15
C ASP A 293 3.30 24.92 -12.43
N GLN A 294 3.22 25.29 -11.16
CA GLN A 294 4.41 25.49 -10.31
C GLN A 294 5.18 24.19 -10.09
N LEU A 295 4.48 23.08 -9.84
CA LEU A 295 5.10 21.77 -9.68
C LEU A 295 5.83 21.37 -10.96
N GLN A 296 5.19 21.52 -12.13
CA GLN A 296 5.79 21.25 -13.43
C GLN A 296 6.99 22.15 -13.72
N LYS A 297 6.92 23.40 -13.37
CA LYS A 297 8.03 24.36 -13.55
C LYS A 297 9.25 23.99 -12.70
N ASN A 298 9.02 23.59 -11.47
CA ASN A 298 10.09 23.29 -10.51
C ASN A 298 10.71 21.90 -10.76
N TRP A 299 9.89 20.91 -11.19
CA TRP A 299 10.31 19.51 -11.33
C TRP A 299 9.70 18.88 -12.59
N SER A 300 10.00 19.44 -13.77
CA SER A 300 9.41 18.99 -15.06
C SER A 300 9.69 17.52 -15.41
N HIS A 301 10.71 16.92 -14.81
CA HIS A 301 11.10 15.52 -15.01
C HIS A 301 10.48 14.56 -14.00
N LEU A 302 9.78 15.09 -12.99
CA LEU A 302 9.21 14.30 -11.89
C LEU A 302 7.72 14.05 -12.13
N ARG A 303 7.35 12.79 -12.32
CA ARG A 303 5.96 12.37 -12.20
C ARG A 303 5.65 12.03 -10.74
N SER A 304 4.53 12.51 -10.25
CA SER A 304 4.11 12.31 -8.87
C SER A 304 2.69 11.74 -8.82
N GLY A 305 2.26 11.34 -7.65
CA GLY A 305 0.84 11.14 -7.35
C GLY A 305 0.27 12.40 -6.71
N VAL A 306 -1.05 12.44 -6.60
CA VAL A 306 -1.78 13.45 -5.85
C VAL A 306 -2.85 12.80 -4.96
N CYS A 307 -2.93 13.25 -3.72
CA CYS A 307 -3.96 12.88 -2.77
C CYS A 307 -4.77 14.14 -2.46
N TYR A 308 -6.07 14.09 -2.66
CA TYR A 308 -6.96 15.24 -2.46
C TYR A 308 -8.31 14.79 -1.94
N GLY A 309 -8.98 15.68 -1.21
CA GLY A 309 -10.29 15.35 -0.70
C GLY A 309 -10.97 16.50 0.00
N GLY A 310 -12.25 16.32 0.23
CA GLY A 310 -13.09 17.24 0.95
C GLY A 310 -14.21 16.49 1.64
N SER A 311 -14.36 16.72 2.95
CA SER A 311 -15.32 16.01 3.78
C SER A 311 -16.70 16.66 3.67
N GLY A 312 -17.69 15.95 3.10
CA GLY A 312 -19.10 16.28 3.20
C GLY A 312 -19.71 15.58 4.41
N PHE A 313 -20.71 16.17 5.05
CA PHE A 313 -21.51 15.48 6.07
C PHE A 313 -22.83 15.01 5.47
N LEU A 314 -23.13 13.74 5.69
CA LEU A 314 -24.36 13.12 5.23
C LEU A 314 -25.60 13.93 5.69
N GLY A 315 -26.45 14.30 4.74
CA GLY A 315 -27.66 15.09 5.00
C GLY A 315 -27.43 16.62 5.04
N HIS A 316 -26.19 17.09 4.98
CA HIS A 316 -25.94 18.53 4.81
C HIS A 316 -26.16 18.91 3.35
N LYS A 317 -27.35 19.42 3.05
CA LYS A 317 -27.74 19.81 1.71
C LYS A 317 -27.66 21.33 1.52
N SER A 318 -27.21 21.76 0.36
CA SER A 318 -27.19 23.17 -0.05
C SER A 318 -28.04 23.36 -1.29
N TYR A 319 -28.91 24.35 -1.24
CA TYR A 319 -29.75 24.74 -2.39
C TYR A 319 -29.02 25.67 -3.38
N THR A 320 -27.82 26.13 -3.01
CA THR A 320 -27.00 26.97 -3.88
C THR A 320 -25.64 26.36 -4.05
N ALA A 321 -25.16 26.20 -5.29
CA ALA A 321 -23.86 25.67 -5.62
C ALA A 321 -22.67 26.49 -5.06
N GLN A 322 -22.93 27.64 -4.46
CA GLN A 322 -21.95 28.60 -3.95
C GLN A 322 -21.81 28.58 -2.41
N SER A 323 -22.48 27.65 -1.72
CA SER A 323 -22.42 27.60 -0.26
C SER A 323 -21.02 27.15 0.18
N GLU A 324 -20.24 28.10 0.69
CA GLU A 324 -18.96 27.78 1.31
C GLU A 324 -19.15 27.00 2.62
N PRO A 325 -18.27 26.04 2.92
CA PRO A 325 -18.31 25.35 4.21
C PRO A 325 -18.18 26.35 5.35
N ARG A 326 -19.06 26.25 6.33
CA ARG A 326 -19.06 27.11 7.51
C ARG A 326 -19.00 26.25 8.75
N SER A 327 -17.91 26.34 9.50
CA SER A 327 -17.79 25.68 10.79
C SER A 327 -18.25 24.21 10.73
N ASN A 328 -19.49 23.94 11.12
CA ASN A 328 -20.08 22.59 11.18
C ASN A 328 -20.98 22.27 9.96
N TRP A 329 -21.03 23.14 8.94
CA TRP A 329 -21.83 22.91 7.75
C TRP A 329 -20.96 22.56 6.55
N MET A 330 -20.99 21.29 6.14
CA MET A 330 -20.20 20.73 5.04
C MET A 330 -21.16 20.10 4.03
N PRO A 331 -21.70 20.87 3.05
CA PRO A 331 -22.71 20.35 2.15
C PRO A 331 -22.17 19.33 1.15
N GLU A 332 -22.95 18.29 0.90
CA GLU A 332 -22.60 17.21 -0.03
C GLU A 332 -22.42 17.73 -1.47
N GLU A 333 -23.20 18.72 -1.88
CA GLU A 333 -23.09 19.33 -3.21
C GLU A 333 -21.74 20.05 -3.40
N LYS A 334 -21.21 20.65 -2.35
CA LYS A 334 -19.86 21.25 -2.38
C LYS A 334 -18.79 20.16 -2.55
N GLN A 335 -18.94 19.04 -1.85
CA GLN A 335 -18.02 17.90 -1.97
C GLN A 335 -18.07 17.32 -3.39
N THR A 336 -19.27 17.08 -3.93
CA THR A 336 -19.44 16.58 -5.30
C THR A 336 -18.76 17.48 -6.31
N ARG A 337 -19.06 18.79 -6.27
CA ARG A 337 -18.47 19.78 -7.18
C ARG A 337 -16.95 19.84 -7.05
N PHE A 338 -16.44 19.80 -5.83
CA PHE A 338 -14.99 19.79 -5.58
C PHE A 338 -14.31 18.60 -6.27
N HIS A 339 -14.86 17.40 -6.13
CA HIS A 339 -14.31 16.20 -6.78
C HIS A 339 -14.43 16.26 -8.31
N GLU A 340 -15.54 16.75 -8.85
CA GLU A 340 -15.74 16.93 -10.30
C GLU A 340 -14.71 17.88 -10.90
N GLU A 341 -14.46 19.01 -10.26
CA GLU A 341 -13.50 20.02 -10.72
C GLU A 341 -12.05 19.49 -10.62
N TYR A 342 -11.71 18.80 -9.52
CA TYR A 342 -10.39 18.16 -9.39
C TYR A 342 -10.18 17.08 -10.44
N ALA A 343 -11.15 16.19 -10.63
CA ALA A 343 -11.08 15.17 -11.67
C ALA A 343 -10.87 15.78 -13.05
N LYS A 344 -11.63 16.82 -13.39
CA LYS A 344 -11.52 17.55 -14.67
C LYS A 344 -10.13 18.17 -14.86
N ASN A 345 -9.55 18.76 -13.81
CA ASN A 345 -8.30 19.50 -13.88
C ASN A 345 -7.06 18.58 -13.84
N LEU A 346 -7.17 17.40 -13.23
CA LEU A 346 -6.06 16.45 -13.07
C LEU A 346 -6.19 15.20 -13.96
N GLN A 347 -7.38 14.95 -14.52
CA GLN A 347 -7.61 13.80 -15.37
C GLN A 347 -6.76 13.90 -16.64
N ASN A 348 -6.04 12.82 -16.94
CA ASN A 348 -5.15 12.72 -18.10
C ASN A 348 -3.94 13.68 -18.09
N ASP A 349 -3.64 14.33 -16.97
CA ASP A 349 -2.43 15.12 -16.85
C ASP A 349 -1.22 14.17 -16.76
N SER A 350 -0.29 14.36 -17.69
CA SER A 350 0.90 13.51 -17.78
C SER A 350 1.86 13.65 -16.59
N LEU A 351 1.69 14.69 -15.77
CA LEU A 351 2.50 14.92 -14.57
C LEU A 351 2.16 13.91 -13.47
N PHE A 352 0.90 13.41 -13.44
CA PHE A 352 0.46 12.51 -12.40
C PHE A 352 0.37 11.06 -12.90
N TRP A 353 1.00 10.14 -12.16
CA TRP A 353 0.88 8.70 -12.39
C TRP A 353 -0.30 8.09 -11.61
N GLY A 354 -0.83 8.81 -10.63
CA GLY A 354 -1.96 8.36 -9.83
C GLY A 354 -2.60 9.48 -9.04
N ALA A 355 -3.86 9.27 -8.68
CA ALA A 355 -4.64 10.16 -7.84
C ALA A 355 -5.41 9.35 -6.79
N TRP A 356 -5.45 9.85 -5.54
CA TRP A 356 -6.19 9.28 -4.43
C TRP A 356 -7.21 10.28 -3.92
N ILE A 357 -8.45 9.83 -3.78
CA ILE A 357 -9.47 10.56 -3.06
C ILE A 357 -9.26 10.32 -1.56
N ASP A 358 -9.10 11.39 -0.82
CA ASP A 358 -8.96 11.42 0.63
C ASP A 358 -10.17 12.11 1.25
N ASN A 359 -10.68 11.60 2.38
CA ASN A 359 -11.89 12.15 2.99
C ASN A 359 -11.61 12.79 4.36
#